data_963ffba6c3b94e5ab7823cfcb3c929bc
#
_entry.id   963ffba6c3b94e5ab7823cfcb3c929bc
#
_cell.length_a   1.000
_cell.length_b   1.000
_cell.length_c   1.000
_cell.angle_alpha   90.00
_cell.angle_beta   90.00
_cell.angle_gamma   90.00
#
_symmetry.space_group_name_H-M   'P 1'
#
loop_
_entity.id
_entity.type
_entity.pdbx_description
1 polymer ?
#
loop_
_entity_poly.entity_id
_entity_poly.type
_entity_poly.pdbx_seq_one_letter_code
_entity_poly.pdbx_strand_id
1 'polypeptide(L)'
;VGFDFLQKLGFTTLVSNRVSTNGTYESDVNQSLALGGITDGVTNVELTAAYAAIANQGTYNTPVLYTTVKDSNGNVLLSNKKKSRKVIKKSTAWLLTNAMEDVVKKGTGRAAQLDSDMAVAAKTGTTSNNYDYWFCGYTPYYTASVWTGYDYNTSFDNDEDYHKVIWKKIMDRIISEKKQKVKSFPSNKNIKKAEICIKSGKKALPNVCSKDPEKSMVRTEYFASGTVPKDSCDAHIAVTFCLKSHLVAQKFCPDKFRYTKIFRVRPKHSSHKTDDEPYFLNIDINNKCNIHTEEWHQKKLEKKKKKQEEKLKKQQKQQQSGNDTTDTSINNIEKQIKKLLN
;
A
#
# COMPACT_ATOMS: atom_id res chain seq x y z
N VAL A 1 17.96 14.17 12.37
CA VAL A 1 16.75 14.34 11.53
C VAL A 1 15.49 14.18 12.39
N GLY A 2 15.25 13.05 13.07
CA GLY A 2 14.06 12.85 13.91
C GLY A 2 13.96 13.86 15.04
N PHE A 3 15.02 14.03 15.79
CA PHE A 3 15.13 14.99 16.88
C PHE A 3 14.80 16.42 16.42
N ASP A 4 15.47 16.93 15.38
CA ASP A 4 15.25 18.28 14.84
C ASP A 4 13.81 18.44 14.31
N PHE A 5 13.22 17.35 13.80
CA PHE A 5 11.84 17.36 13.34
C PHE A 5 10.84 17.53 14.50
N LEU A 6 11.06 16.83 15.62
CA LEU A 6 10.23 17.00 16.81
C LEU A 6 10.38 18.40 17.42
N GLN A 7 11.59 18.97 17.43
CA GLN A 7 11.78 20.37 17.84
C GLN A 7 10.98 21.34 16.96
N LYS A 8 10.91 21.08 15.63
CA LYS A 8 10.05 21.86 14.73
C LYS A 8 8.56 21.71 15.04
N LEU A 9 8.15 20.60 15.64
CA LEU A 9 6.78 20.37 16.14
C LEU A 9 6.54 20.92 17.54
N GLY A 10 7.54 21.59 18.14
CA GLY A 10 7.38 22.33 19.39
C GLY A 10 7.63 21.54 20.65
N PHE A 11 8.21 20.34 20.56
CA PHE A 11 8.62 19.58 21.75
C PHE A 11 9.81 20.23 22.42
N THR A 12 9.69 20.48 23.73
CA THR A 12 10.70 21.13 24.56
C THR A 12 11.38 20.20 25.54
N THR A 13 10.82 19.02 25.78
CA THR A 13 11.31 18.03 26.76
C THR A 13 12.40 17.09 26.18
N LEU A 14 12.76 17.25 24.91
CA LEU A 14 13.74 16.40 24.25
C LEU A 14 15.14 16.59 24.80
N VAL A 15 15.80 15.49 25.16
CA VAL A 15 17.16 15.47 25.66
C VAL A 15 18.15 15.26 24.49
N SER A 16 18.98 16.25 24.19
CA SER A 16 20.02 16.11 23.16
C SER A 16 21.21 15.27 23.67
N ASN A 17 21.71 15.61 24.85
CA ASN A 17 22.67 14.86 25.62
C ASN A 17 22.60 15.31 27.08
N ARG A 18 22.66 14.35 28.01
CA ARG A 18 22.64 14.58 29.44
C ARG A 18 23.33 13.42 30.14
N VAL A 19 24.07 13.69 31.21
CA VAL A 19 24.49 12.69 32.17
C VAL A 19 23.57 12.79 33.36
N SER A 20 22.85 11.72 33.65
CA SER A 20 21.93 11.65 34.79
C SER A 20 22.69 11.56 36.11
N THR A 21 22.00 11.72 37.22
CA THR A 21 22.57 11.72 38.58
C THR A 21 23.27 10.40 38.94
N ASN A 22 22.89 9.32 38.30
CA ASN A 22 23.50 8.00 38.46
C ASN A 22 24.70 7.75 37.49
N GLY A 23 25.09 8.77 36.71
CA GLY A 23 26.21 8.67 35.75
C GLY A 23 25.83 8.06 34.39
N THR A 24 24.55 7.77 34.14
CA THR A 24 24.10 7.21 32.84
C THR A 24 24.00 8.31 31.79
N TYR A 25 24.52 8.04 30.58
CA TYR A 25 24.37 8.93 29.44
C TYR A 25 22.98 8.78 28.82
N GLU A 26 22.26 9.89 28.70
CA GLU A 26 20.90 9.96 28.16
C GLU A 26 20.86 10.85 26.93
N SER A 27 20.16 10.40 25.89
CA SER A 27 19.98 11.16 24.66
C SER A 27 18.79 10.62 23.84
N ASP A 28 17.97 11.53 23.33
CA ASP A 28 16.91 11.21 22.36
C ASP A 28 17.41 11.25 20.90
N VAL A 29 18.71 11.51 20.69
CA VAL A 29 19.34 11.44 19.36
C VAL A 29 19.72 9.98 19.06
N ASN A 30 18.72 9.11 18.97
CA ASN A 30 18.88 7.68 18.79
C ASN A 30 17.77 7.10 17.91
N GLN A 31 17.83 5.80 17.58
CA GLN A 31 16.83 5.13 16.73
C GLN A 31 15.49 4.89 17.43
N SER A 32 15.49 4.71 18.76
CA SER A 32 14.27 4.46 19.53
C SER A 32 13.30 5.64 19.50
N LEU A 33 13.81 6.86 19.23
CA LEU A 33 12.99 8.06 19.02
C LEU A 33 11.94 7.85 17.91
N ALA A 34 12.27 7.09 16.86
CA ALA A 34 11.34 6.80 15.76
C ALA A 34 10.16 5.91 16.20
N LEU A 35 10.32 5.19 17.30
CA LEU A 35 9.28 4.36 17.91
C LEU A 35 8.60 5.03 19.12
N GLY A 36 8.95 6.29 19.43
CA GLY A 36 8.39 7.03 20.54
C GLY A 36 9.16 6.86 21.86
N GLY A 37 10.36 6.28 21.84
CA GLY A 37 11.24 6.20 23.00
C GLY A 37 11.87 7.59 23.26
N ILE A 38 11.34 8.31 24.26
CA ILE A 38 11.77 9.66 24.65
C ILE A 38 12.11 9.63 26.14
N THR A 39 13.28 10.17 26.48
CA THR A 39 13.87 10.09 27.81
C THR A 39 12.96 10.69 28.89
N ASP A 40 12.55 11.93 28.75
CA ASP A 40 11.68 12.64 29.71
C ASP A 40 10.19 12.61 29.31
N GLY A 41 9.86 11.87 28.23
CA GLY A 41 8.50 11.88 27.70
C GLY A 41 8.14 13.19 27.01
N VAL A 42 6.83 13.43 26.85
CA VAL A 42 6.30 14.62 26.20
C VAL A 42 5.10 15.16 26.96
N THR A 43 4.86 16.48 26.91
CA THR A 43 3.65 17.04 27.48
C THR A 43 2.44 16.77 26.58
N ASN A 44 1.26 16.61 27.20
CA ASN A 44 0.02 16.37 26.46
C ASN A 44 -0.29 17.53 25.49
N VAL A 45 -0.03 18.77 25.91
CA VAL A 45 -0.25 19.97 25.08
C VAL A 45 0.63 19.98 23.85
N GLU A 46 1.92 19.67 23.99
CA GLU A 46 2.86 19.62 22.85
C GLU A 46 2.49 18.52 21.87
N LEU A 47 2.14 17.33 22.37
CA LEU A 47 1.71 16.22 21.54
C LEU A 47 0.42 16.54 20.80
N THR A 48 -0.57 17.13 21.47
CA THR A 48 -1.82 17.61 20.84
C THR A 48 -1.53 18.62 19.73
N ALA A 49 -0.63 19.58 19.98
CA ALA A 49 -0.25 20.59 18.99
C ALA A 49 0.47 19.99 17.79
N ALA A 50 1.29 18.96 17.99
CA ALA A 50 1.95 18.24 16.92
C ALA A 50 0.94 17.50 16.02
N TYR A 51 -0.05 16.80 16.61
CA TYR A 51 -1.14 16.18 15.84
C TYR A 51 -2.03 17.22 15.16
N ALA A 52 -2.30 18.34 15.84
CA ALA A 52 -3.02 19.47 15.23
C ALA A 52 -2.29 20.03 14.00
N ALA A 53 -0.96 20.00 13.95
CA ALA A 53 -0.21 20.40 12.78
C ALA A 53 -0.46 19.45 11.58
N ILE A 54 -0.61 18.15 11.82
CA ILE A 54 -0.98 17.17 10.77
C ILE A 54 -2.41 17.45 10.29
N ALA A 55 -3.37 17.57 11.22
CA ALA A 55 -4.77 17.93 10.94
C ALA A 55 -4.89 19.23 10.14
N ASN A 56 -4.05 20.22 10.45
CA ASN A 56 -3.96 21.52 9.80
C ASN A 56 -3.06 21.52 8.55
N GLN A 57 -3.05 20.41 7.80
CA GLN A 57 -2.36 20.27 6.52
C GLN A 57 -0.85 20.63 6.59
N GLY A 58 -0.21 20.32 7.70
CA GLY A 58 1.22 20.51 7.91
C GLY A 58 1.64 21.87 8.46
N THR A 59 0.70 22.65 8.97
CA THR A 59 0.99 23.95 9.61
C THR A 59 0.86 23.82 11.13
N TYR A 60 1.97 23.93 11.82
CA TYR A 60 2.04 23.99 13.27
C TYR A 60 1.60 25.38 13.79
N ASN A 61 0.73 25.38 14.76
CA ASN A 61 0.38 26.57 15.53
C ASN A 61 0.91 26.40 16.96
N THR A 62 1.63 27.38 17.47
CA THR A 62 2.06 27.38 18.88
C THR A 62 0.82 27.37 19.79
N PRO A 63 0.73 26.47 20.78
CA PRO A 63 -0.34 26.48 21.75
C PRO A 63 -0.42 27.84 22.47
N VAL A 64 -1.63 28.32 22.69
CA VAL A 64 -1.89 29.61 23.36
C VAL A 64 -2.92 29.37 24.47
N LEU A 65 -2.51 29.58 25.71
CA LEU A 65 -3.38 29.43 26.87
C LEU A 65 -4.16 30.72 27.19
N TYR A 66 -3.66 31.86 26.74
CA TYR A 66 -4.34 33.17 26.84
C TYR A 66 -4.01 34.01 25.61
N THR A 67 -4.93 34.88 25.23
CA THR A 67 -4.71 35.85 24.14
C THR A 67 -4.33 37.23 24.69
N THR A 68 -4.96 37.62 25.78
CA THR A 68 -4.76 38.93 26.41
C THR A 68 -4.98 38.81 27.90
N VAL A 69 -4.09 39.41 28.70
CA VAL A 69 -4.25 39.60 30.12
C VAL A 69 -4.39 41.12 30.36
N LYS A 70 -5.42 41.49 31.08
CA LYS A 70 -5.70 42.89 31.43
C LYS A 70 -5.67 43.09 32.93
N ASP A 71 -5.33 44.29 33.37
CA ASP A 71 -5.49 44.71 34.77
C ASP A 71 -6.96 45.07 35.08
N SER A 72 -7.22 45.45 36.33
CA SER A 72 -8.56 45.88 36.83
C SER A 72 -9.07 47.13 36.10
N ASN A 73 -8.22 47.94 35.53
CA ASN A 73 -8.55 49.17 34.82
C ASN A 73 -8.75 48.93 33.30
N GLY A 74 -8.60 47.69 32.83
CA GLY A 74 -8.75 47.33 31.42
C GLY A 74 -7.48 47.48 30.56
N ASN A 75 -6.35 47.92 31.16
CA ASN A 75 -5.08 48.04 30.42
C ASN A 75 -4.51 46.67 30.09
N VAL A 76 -3.97 46.52 28.91
CA VAL A 76 -3.37 45.28 28.45
C VAL A 76 -2.01 45.09 29.11
N LEU A 77 -1.89 44.08 29.99
CA LEU A 77 -0.62 43.68 30.61
C LEU A 77 0.17 42.74 29.73
N LEU A 78 -0.49 41.74 29.13
CA LEU A 78 0.13 40.75 28.26
C LEU A 78 -0.73 40.54 27.01
N SER A 79 -0.09 40.37 25.87
CA SER A 79 -0.74 40.01 24.63
C SER A 79 0.03 38.89 23.97
N ASN A 80 -0.63 37.79 23.69
CA ASN A 80 -0.04 36.61 23.03
C ASN A 80 -0.63 36.44 21.63
N LYS A 81 0.17 36.68 20.62
CA LYS A 81 -0.24 36.50 19.23
C LYS A 81 0.05 35.09 18.78
N LYS A 82 -0.91 34.48 18.08
CA LYS A 82 -0.74 33.16 17.45
C LYS A 82 0.48 33.19 16.52
N LYS A 83 1.42 32.27 16.76
CA LYS A 83 2.56 32.02 15.87
C LYS A 83 2.32 30.73 15.08
N SER A 84 2.52 30.77 13.79
CA SER A 84 2.33 29.63 12.88
C SER A 84 3.57 29.41 12.01
N ARG A 85 3.90 28.15 11.77
CA ARG A 85 4.97 27.77 10.84
C ARG A 85 4.62 26.49 10.09
N LYS A 86 5.08 26.36 8.85
CA LYS A 86 4.95 25.13 8.07
C LYS A 86 6.01 24.13 8.51
N VAL A 87 5.60 22.93 8.91
CA VAL A 87 6.49 21.87 9.40
C VAL A 87 6.57 20.67 8.47
N ILE A 88 5.46 20.32 7.78
CA ILE A 88 5.43 19.25 6.77
C ILE A 88 4.65 19.71 5.53
N LYS A 89 4.88 19.02 4.41
CA LYS A 89 4.12 19.27 3.16
C LYS A 89 2.65 18.85 3.33
N LYS A 90 1.74 19.56 2.65
CA LYS A 90 0.30 19.21 2.64
C LYS A 90 0.04 17.77 2.19
N SER A 91 0.81 17.27 1.21
CA SER A 91 0.70 15.89 0.72
C SER A 91 1.13 14.88 1.79
N THR A 92 2.20 15.17 2.55
CA THR A 92 2.65 14.31 3.66
C THR A 92 1.62 14.27 4.78
N ALA A 93 1.06 15.43 5.18
CA ALA A 93 0.00 15.51 6.18
C ALA A 93 -1.24 14.73 5.73
N TRP A 94 -1.60 14.82 4.45
CA TRP A 94 -2.72 14.08 3.89
C TRP A 94 -2.50 12.55 3.94
N LEU A 95 -1.32 12.09 3.53
CA LEU A 95 -0.97 10.65 3.55
C LEU A 95 -0.98 10.08 4.97
N LEU A 96 -0.43 10.84 5.94
CA LEU A 96 -0.48 10.46 7.36
C LEU A 96 -1.93 10.41 7.86
N THR A 97 -2.75 11.42 7.55
CA THR A 97 -4.17 11.44 7.92
C THR A 97 -4.90 10.22 7.36
N ASN A 98 -4.69 9.90 6.08
CA ASN A 98 -5.32 8.75 5.45
C ASN A 98 -4.89 7.42 6.12
N ALA A 99 -3.60 7.25 6.44
CA ALA A 99 -3.13 6.08 7.18
C ALA A 99 -3.70 6.01 8.60
N MET A 100 -3.85 7.17 9.28
CA MET A 100 -4.40 7.24 10.62
C MET A 100 -5.94 7.07 10.68
N GLU A 101 -6.67 7.29 9.59
CA GLU A 101 -8.08 6.90 9.50
C GLU A 101 -8.24 5.38 9.65
N ASP A 102 -7.31 4.58 9.08
CA ASP A 102 -7.33 3.13 9.18
C ASP A 102 -7.14 2.63 10.62
N VAL A 103 -6.45 3.38 11.48
CA VAL A 103 -6.29 3.04 12.90
C VAL A 103 -7.64 2.95 13.61
N VAL A 104 -8.56 3.86 13.29
CA VAL A 104 -9.91 3.88 13.87
C VAL A 104 -10.85 2.94 13.14
N LYS A 105 -10.78 2.86 11.80
CA LYS A 105 -11.69 2.03 10.99
C LYS A 105 -11.46 0.53 11.18
N LYS A 106 -10.20 0.08 11.29
CA LYS A 106 -9.82 -1.35 11.29
C LYS A 106 -8.60 -1.70 12.14
N GLY A 107 -8.01 -0.72 12.83
CA GLY A 107 -6.79 -0.88 13.64
C GLY A 107 -7.05 -0.82 15.14
N THR A 108 -6.01 -0.45 15.88
CA THR A 108 -5.96 -0.41 17.35
C THR A 108 -6.82 0.69 17.98
N GLY A 109 -7.34 1.62 17.19
CA GLY A 109 -8.17 2.74 17.65
C GLY A 109 -9.68 2.53 17.51
N ARG A 110 -10.18 1.34 17.21
CA ARG A 110 -11.61 1.07 16.94
C ARG A 110 -12.54 1.50 18.07
N ALA A 111 -12.11 1.39 19.32
CA ALA A 111 -12.89 1.82 20.48
C ALA A 111 -13.16 3.35 20.53
N ALA A 112 -12.42 4.14 19.74
CA ALA A 112 -12.60 5.56 19.59
C ALA A 112 -13.45 5.96 18.36
N GLN A 113 -14.07 5.00 17.67
CA GLN A 113 -14.98 5.32 16.57
C GLN A 113 -16.19 6.10 17.09
N LEU A 114 -16.46 7.26 16.49
CA LEU A 114 -17.57 8.13 16.88
C LEU A 114 -18.93 7.52 16.52
N ASP A 115 -19.97 7.98 17.21
CA ASP A 115 -21.35 7.54 16.93
C ASP A 115 -21.88 8.12 15.62
N SER A 116 -21.23 9.14 15.08
CA SER A 116 -21.53 9.76 13.79
C SER A 116 -20.52 9.30 12.71
N ASP A 117 -20.87 9.50 11.43
CA ASP A 117 -19.99 9.27 10.28
C ASP A 117 -18.90 10.35 10.12
N MET A 118 -18.60 11.12 11.16
CA MET A 118 -17.52 12.10 11.16
C MET A 118 -16.17 11.41 10.94
N ALA A 119 -15.37 11.91 10.00
CA ALA A 119 -14.04 11.36 9.77
C ALA A 119 -13.14 11.55 11.00
N VAL A 120 -12.46 10.48 11.38
CA VAL A 120 -11.49 10.47 12.49
C VAL A 120 -10.17 9.90 12.00
N ALA A 121 -9.09 10.57 12.32
CA ALA A 121 -7.73 10.06 12.17
C ALA A 121 -7.05 10.07 13.53
N ALA A 122 -6.41 8.96 13.92
CA ALA A 122 -5.84 8.83 15.24
C ALA A 122 -4.65 7.87 15.30
N LYS A 123 -3.93 7.91 16.42
CA LYS A 123 -2.87 6.96 16.75
C LYS A 123 -2.89 6.63 18.24
N THR A 124 -2.71 5.38 18.55
CA THR A 124 -2.50 4.87 19.91
C THR A 124 -1.02 4.89 20.26
N GLY A 125 -0.69 5.06 21.52
CA GLY A 125 0.64 4.88 22.10
C GLY A 125 0.53 4.04 23.36
N THR A 126 1.44 3.11 23.56
CA THR A 126 1.57 2.32 24.78
C THR A 126 3.06 2.15 25.04
N THR A 127 3.50 2.56 26.22
CA THR A 127 4.90 2.40 26.63
C THR A 127 5.17 0.96 27.06
N SER A 128 6.46 0.59 27.10
CA SER A 128 6.87 -0.71 27.62
C SER A 128 6.34 -0.90 29.04
N ASN A 129 5.95 -2.13 29.36
CA ASN A 129 5.35 -2.48 30.66
C ASN A 129 4.03 -1.76 30.97
N ASN A 130 3.34 -1.19 29.97
CA ASN A 130 2.03 -0.56 30.13
C ASN A 130 2.00 0.58 31.19
N TYR A 131 3.05 1.37 31.28
CA TYR A 131 3.06 2.53 32.19
C TYR A 131 2.20 3.69 31.71
N ASP A 132 2.10 3.86 30.38
CA ASP A 132 1.36 4.96 29.75
C ASP A 132 0.51 4.45 28.61
N TYR A 133 -0.71 4.94 28.54
CA TYR A 133 -1.59 4.77 27.39
C TYR A 133 -1.95 6.13 26.80
N TRP A 134 -1.68 6.29 25.52
CA TRP A 134 -1.95 7.50 24.78
C TRP A 134 -2.96 7.26 23.67
N PHE A 135 -3.83 8.20 23.47
CA PHE A 135 -4.66 8.29 22.28
C PHE A 135 -4.67 9.72 21.76
N CYS A 136 -4.09 9.96 20.59
CA CYS A 136 -4.08 11.23 19.91
C CYS A 136 -4.93 11.12 18.65
N GLY A 137 -6.00 11.89 18.56
CA GLY A 137 -6.94 11.84 17.46
C GLY A 137 -7.48 13.21 17.09
N TYR A 138 -7.98 13.31 15.86
CA TYR A 138 -8.60 14.52 15.36
C TYR A 138 -9.71 14.22 14.37
N THR A 139 -10.64 15.16 14.29
CA THR A 139 -11.67 15.27 13.25
C THR A 139 -11.31 16.44 12.34
N PRO A 140 -12.07 16.72 11.27
CA PRO A 140 -11.90 17.95 10.49
C PRO A 140 -12.09 19.26 11.27
N TYR A 141 -12.52 19.21 12.54
CA TYR A 141 -12.82 20.36 13.38
C TYR A 141 -11.91 20.50 14.60
N TYR A 142 -11.61 19.39 15.28
CA TYR A 142 -10.95 19.40 16.59
C TYR A 142 -9.86 18.33 16.66
N THR A 143 -8.81 18.65 17.42
CA THR A 143 -7.76 17.72 17.80
C THR A 143 -7.75 17.60 19.33
N ALA A 144 -7.65 16.38 19.82
CA ALA A 144 -7.52 16.09 21.23
C ALA A 144 -6.57 14.92 21.46
N SER A 145 -5.90 14.91 22.61
CA SER A 145 -5.15 13.77 23.09
C SER A 145 -5.56 13.42 24.52
N VAL A 146 -5.55 12.15 24.83
CA VAL A 146 -5.79 11.61 26.16
C VAL A 146 -4.58 10.78 26.55
N TRP A 147 -4.06 11.05 27.72
CA TRP A 147 -3.06 10.25 28.40
C TRP A 147 -3.68 9.63 29.65
N THR A 148 -3.36 8.38 29.90
CA THR A 148 -3.66 7.68 31.14
C THR A 148 -2.39 7.01 31.64
N GLY A 149 -2.05 7.25 32.88
CA GLY A 149 -0.82 6.80 33.53
C GLY A 149 -0.80 7.18 34.98
N TYR A 150 0.22 6.79 35.68
CA TYR A 150 0.52 7.22 37.04
C TYR A 150 1.70 8.18 37.05
N ASP A 151 1.77 9.08 38.04
CA ASP A 151 2.89 10.02 38.21
C ASP A 151 4.23 9.29 38.40
N TYR A 152 4.18 8.09 38.98
CA TYR A 152 5.31 7.19 39.10
C TYR A 152 5.06 5.97 38.22
N ASN A 153 6.09 5.48 37.52
CA ASN A 153 5.99 4.35 36.60
C ASN A 153 5.40 3.11 37.27
N THR A 154 4.11 2.96 37.17
CA THR A 154 3.33 1.82 37.67
C THR A 154 2.55 1.22 36.51
N SER A 155 2.66 -0.09 36.35
CA SER A 155 1.96 -0.80 35.26
C SER A 155 0.45 -0.78 35.48
N PHE A 156 -0.28 -0.59 34.41
CA PHE A 156 -1.72 -0.89 34.38
C PHE A 156 -1.91 -2.38 34.10
N ASP A 157 -2.57 -3.07 35.00
CA ASP A 157 -2.82 -4.51 34.89
C ASP A 157 -3.94 -4.86 33.89
N ASN A 158 -4.68 -3.87 33.40
CA ASN A 158 -5.80 -4.06 32.49
C ASN A 158 -5.53 -3.46 31.11
N ASP A 159 -5.79 -4.29 30.10
CA ASP A 159 -5.69 -3.94 28.67
C ASP A 159 -6.93 -3.17 28.18
N GLU A 160 -7.52 -2.32 29.06
CA GLU A 160 -8.77 -1.63 28.77
C GLU A 160 -8.58 -0.37 27.93
N ASP A 161 -9.55 -0.09 27.06
CA ASP A 161 -9.54 1.01 26.08
C ASP A 161 -9.92 2.39 26.70
N TYR A 162 -9.66 2.63 28.00
CA TYR A 162 -10.11 3.84 28.70
C TYR A 162 -9.78 5.13 27.95
N HIS A 163 -8.52 5.31 27.58
CA HIS A 163 -8.04 6.50 26.87
C HIS A 163 -8.78 6.74 25.55
N LYS A 164 -9.13 5.66 24.81
CA LYS A 164 -9.87 5.70 23.56
C LYS A 164 -11.34 6.05 23.79
N VAL A 165 -11.95 5.41 24.80
CA VAL A 165 -13.36 5.62 25.16
C VAL A 165 -13.56 7.04 25.73
N ILE A 166 -12.65 7.55 26.56
CA ILE A 166 -12.67 8.92 27.08
C ILE A 166 -12.61 9.90 25.90
N TRP A 167 -11.65 9.72 24.98
CA TRP A 167 -11.54 10.56 23.79
C TRP A 167 -12.82 10.55 22.95
N LYS A 168 -13.39 9.37 22.71
CA LYS A 168 -14.66 9.22 21.98
C LYS A 168 -15.79 10.03 22.64
N LYS A 169 -16.02 9.80 23.93
CA LYS A 169 -17.10 10.49 24.68
C LYS A 169 -16.95 12.02 24.64
N ILE A 170 -15.73 12.52 24.78
CA ILE A 170 -15.43 13.95 24.68
C ILE A 170 -15.77 14.48 23.28
N MET A 171 -15.33 13.79 22.24
CA MET A 171 -15.51 14.24 20.86
C MET A 171 -16.97 14.14 20.42
N ASP A 172 -17.69 13.06 20.77
CA ASP A 172 -19.12 12.92 20.47
C ASP A 172 -19.92 14.05 21.14
N ARG A 173 -19.61 14.39 22.40
CA ARG A 173 -20.23 15.48 23.12
C ARG A 173 -19.97 16.83 22.45
N ILE A 174 -18.72 17.14 22.11
CA ILE A 174 -18.35 18.40 21.43
C ILE A 174 -19.07 18.53 20.08
N ILE A 175 -19.08 17.46 19.29
CA ILE A 175 -19.71 17.43 17.96
C ILE A 175 -21.21 17.66 18.08
N SER A 176 -21.87 17.00 19.04
CA SER A 176 -23.29 17.15 19.31
C SER A 176 -23.65 18.56 19.81
N GLU A 177 -22.99 19.05 20.88
CA GLU A 177 -23.25 20.36 21.49
C GLU A 177 -22.98 21.51 20.49
N LYS A 178 -21.93 21.42 19.69
CA LYS A 178 -21.58 22.38 18.65
C LYS A 178 -22.36 22.22 17.36
N LYS A 179 -23.22 21.19 17.26
CA LYS A 179 -24.01 20.84 16.06
C LYS A 179 -23.14 20.77 14.80
N GLN A 180 -21.97 20.14 14.90
CA GLN A 180 -21.03 20.03 13.79
C GLN A 180 -21.58 19.11 12.69
N LYS A 181 -21.53 19.56 11.46
CA LYS A 181 -21.93 18.75 10.32
C LYS A 181 -20.92 17.63 10.09
N VAL A 182 -21.39 16.44 9.73
CA VAL A 182 -20.52 15.33 9.28
C VAL A 182 -19.63 15.79 8.14
N LYS A 183 -18.35 15.53 8.24
CA LYS A 183 -17.34 16.00 7.30
C LYS A 183 -16.19 15.00 7.16
N SER A 184 -15.73 14.81 5.92
CA SER A 184 -14.50 14.10 5.62
C SER A 184 -13.29 15.03 5.64
N PHE A 185 -12.09 14.46 5.74
CA PHE A 185 -10.87 15.24 5.59
C PHE A 185 -10.74 15.80 4.17
N PRO A 186 -10.15 17.00 4.02
CA PRO A 186 -10.06 17.65 2.71
C PRO A 186 -9.20 16.84 1.74
N SER A 187 -9.63 16.77 0.50
CA SER A 187 -8.84 16.16 -0.59
C SER A 187 -7.57 16.95 -0.90
N ASN A 188 -6.60 16.31 -1.53
CA ASN A 188 -5.37 16.96 -1.94
C ASN A 188 -5.03 16.63 -3.40
N LYS A 189 -5.03 17.64 -4.28
CA LYS A 189 -4.77 17.48 -5.72
C LYS A 189 -3.38 16.90 -6.06
N ASN A 190 -2.43 17.01 -5.13
CA ASN A 190 -1.09 16.46 -5.28
C ASN A 190 -0.98 14.99 -4.83
N ILE A 191 -2.10 14.33 -4.56
CA ILE A 191 -2.16 12.89 -4.28
C ILE A 191 -2.62 12.17 -5.52
N LYS A 192 -1.93 11.10 -5.86
CA LYS A 192 -2.25 10.18 -6.96
C LYS A 192 -2.57 8.81 -6.42
N LYS A 193 -3.52 8.12 -7.05
CA LYS A 193 -3.83 6.71 -6.79
C LYS A 193 -3.07 5.85 -7.80
N ALA A 194 -2.56 4.72 -7.37
CA ALA A 194 -1.99 3.71 -8.26
C ALA A 194 -2.23 2.30 -7.69
N GLU A 195 -2.42 1.35 -8.58
CA GLU A 195 -2.45 -0.06 -8.22
C GLU A 195 -1.03 -0.59 -8.07
N ILE A 196 -0.74 -1.10 -6.90
CA ILE A 196 0.55 -1.71 -6.56
C ILE A 196 0.39 -3.17 -6.19
N CYS A 197 1.47 -3.91 -6.33
CA CYS A 197 1.60 -5.23 -5.73
C CYS A 197 2.11 -5.09 -4.29
N ILE A 198 1.35 -5.59 -3.31
CA ILE A 198 1.71 -5.49 -1.88
C ILE A 198 2.96 -6.30 -1.51
N LYS A 199 3.37 -7.27 -2.33
CA LYS A 199 4.60 -8.05 -2.11
C LYS A 199 5.86 -7.29 -2.54
N SER A 200 5.80 -6.50 -3.62
CA SER A 200 6.96 -5.76 -4.14
C SER A 200 6.94 -4.26 -3.85
N GLY A 201 5.77 -3.69 -3.51
CA GLY A 201 5.59 -2.23 -3.43
C GLY A 201 5.63 -1.51 -4.79
N LYS A 202 5.80 -2.23 -5.90
CA LYS A 202 5.90 -1.71 -7.27
C LYS A 202 4.55 -1.77 -7.98
N LYS A 203 4.44 -1.21 -9.20
CA LYS A 203 3.22 -1.31 -10.02
C LYS A 203 2.80 -2.76 -10.18
N ALA A 204 1.53 -3.04 -9.97
CA ALA A 204 0.98 -4.37 -10.19
C ALA A 204 1.08 -4.77 -11.66
N LEU A 205 1.47 -6.04 -11.92
CA LEU A 205 1.41 -6.62 -13.25
C LEU A 205 -0.04 -7.06 -13.53
N PRO A 206 -0.66 -6.58 -14.63
CA PRO A 206 -2.00 -7.00 -15.01
C PRO A 206 -2.11 -8.53 -15.12
N ASN A 207 -3.18 -9.11 -14.57
CA ASN A 207 -3.45 -10.55 -14.60
C ASN A 207 -2.35 -11.46 -14.01
N VAL A 208 -1.35 -10.90 -13.34
CA VAL A 208 -0.30 -11.67 -12.65
C VAL A 208 -0.44 -11.47 -11.15
N CYS A 209 -0.27 -10.25 -10.63
CA CYS A 209 -0.36 -9.99 -9.19
C CYS A 209 -1.78 -10.24 -8.62
N SER A 210 -2.82 -10.07 -9.44
CA SER A 210 -4.21 -10.38 -9.06
C SER A 210 -4.51 -11.89 -8.99
N LYS A 211 -3.65 -12.72 -9.59
CA LYS A 211 -3.76 -14.19 -9.63
C LYS A 211 -2.67 -14.86 -8.81
N ASP A 212 -2.15 -14.20 -7.79
CA ASP A 212 -1.24 -14.82 -6.83
C ASP A 212 -1.89 -16.08 -6.21
N PRO A 213 -1.13 -17.16 -5.99
CA PRO A 213 -1.67 -18.45 -5.55
C PRO A 213 -2.48 -18.41 -4.23
N GLU A 214 -2.19 -17.45 -3.35
CA GLU A 214 -2.91 -17.30 -2.08
C GLU A 214 -4.17 -16.43 -2.25
N LYS A 215 -3.98 -15.21 -2.75
CA LYS A 215 -5.04 -14.22 -2.98
C LYS A 215 -4.52 -13.08 -3.83
N SER A 216 -5.41 -12.22 -4.33
CA SER A 216 -4.97 -11.00 -5.03
C SER A 216 -3.99 -10.17 -4.20
N MET A 217 -2.82 -9.91 -4.77
CA MET A 217 -1.79 -9.05 -4.19
C MET A 217 -1.83 -7.63 -4.75
N VAL A 218 -2.92 -7.28 -5.43
CA VAL A 218 -3.14 -5.92 -5.96
C VAL A 218 -3.89 -5.09 -4.93
N ARG A 219 -3.36 -3.90 -4.66
CA ARG A 219 -3.99 -2.90 -3.80
C ARG A 219 -3.87 -1.51 -4.41
N THR A 220 -4.93 -0.72 -4.33
CA THR A 220 -4.88 0.70 -4.63
C THR A 220 -4.25 1.45 -3.47
N GLU A 221 -3.17 2.19 -3.74
CA GLU A 221 -2.47 3.02 -2.77
C GLU A 221 -2.40 4.47 -3.20
N TYR A 222 -2.09 5.33 -2.23
CA TYR A 222 -1.99 6.77 -2.41
C TYR A 222 -0.52 7.21 -2.35
N PHE A 223 -0.17 8.12 -3.24
CA PHE A 223 1.20 8.62 -3.41
C PHE A 223 1.19 10.14 -3.56
N ALA A 224 2.19 10.80 -3.00
CA ALA A 224 2.45 12.18 -3.38
C ALA A 224 2.80 12.25 -4.87
N SER A 225 2.42 13.32 -5.53
CA SER A 225 2.76 13.53 -6.95
C SER A 225 4.27 13.41 -7.17
N GLY A 226 4.68 12.59 -8.14
CA GLY A 226 6.08 12.27 -8.43
C GLY A 226 6.68 11.10 -7.65
N THR A 227 5.96 10.50 -6.67
CA THR A 227 6.46 9.35 -5.91
C THR A 227 5.75 8.03 -6.22
N VAL A 228 4.85 8.02 -7.22
CA VAL A 228 4.24 6.79 -7.72
C VAL A 228 5.33 5.86 -8.24
N PRO A 229 5.38 4.58 -7.85
CA PRO A 229 6.35 3.62 -8.36
C PRO A 229 6.34 3.57 -9.89
N LYS A 230 7.51 3.64 -10.51
CA LYS A 230 7.66 3.56 -11.97
C LYS A 230 7.85 2.12 -12.43
N ASP A 231 8.54 1.33 -11.65
CA ASP A 231 8.87 -0.06 -11.96
C ASP A 231 7.68 -0.98 -11.78
N SER A 232 7.60 -2.00 -12.63
CA SER A 232 6.64 -3.08 -12.51
C SER A 232 7.06 -4.11 -11.46
N CYS A 233 6.09 -4.85 -10.92
CA CYS A 233 6.31 -5.89 -9.94
C CYS A 233 7.34 -6.93 -10.41
N ASP A 234 8.31 -7.22 -9.55
CA ASP A 234 9.33 -8.25 -9.73
C ASP A 234 9.19 -9.41 -8.71
N ALA A 235 8.17 -9.35 -7.84
CA ALA A 235 7.88 -10.41 -6.89
C ALA A 235 6.95 -11.50 -7.45
N HIS A 236 6.50 -11.37 -8.71
CA HIS A 236 5.64 -12.34 -9.36
C HIS A 236 6.09 -12.61 -10.78
N ILE A 237 5.92 -13.86 -11.20
CA ILE A 237 6.16 -14.30 -12.57
C ILE A 237 5.04 -15.22 -13.04
N ALA A 238 4.63 -15.06 -14.30
CA ALA A 238 3.73 -15.97 -14.99
C ALA A 238 4.55 -16.96 -15.81
N VAL A 239 4.40 -18.24 -15.54
CA VAL A 239 5.06 -19.32 -16.30
C VAL A 239 4.01 -20.15 -17.00
N THR A 240 4.14 -20.27 -18.32
CA THR A 240 3.24 -21.10 -19.14
C THR A 240 3.85 -22.47 -19.35
N PHE A 241 3.09 -23.51 -19.06
CA PHE A 241 3.47 -24.91 -19.18
C PHE A 241 2.74 -25.59 -20.33
N CYS A 242 3.34 -26.66 -20.82
CA CYS A 242 2.71 -27.58 -21.76
C CYS A 242 2.02 -28.74 -21.00
N LEU A 243 0.72 -28.92 -21.23
CA LEU A 243 -0.08 -30.01 -20.62
C LEU A 243 0.44 -31.43 -21.01
N LYS A 244 1.18 -31.57 -22.11
CA LYS A 244 1.67 -32.88 -22.57
C LYS A 244 3.01 -33.27 -21.99
N SER A 245 3.95 -32.32 -21.88
CA SER A 245 5.27 -32.57 -21.32
C SER A 245 5.41 -32.20 -19.87
N HIS A 246 4.46 -31.40 -19.30
CA HIS A 246 4.53 -30.76 -18.00
C HIS A 246 5.75 -29.81 -17.81
N LEU A 247 6.47 -29.52 -18.91
CA LEU A 247 7.59 -28.59 -18.94
C LEU A 247 7.13 -27.20 -19.41
N VAL A 248 8.03 -26.20 -19.31
CA VAL A 248 7.75 -24.85 -19.76
C VAL A 248 7.42 -24.83 -21.25
N ALA A 249 6.29 -24.27 -21.61
CA ALA A 249 5.82 -24.21 -22.97
C ALA A 249 6.79 -23.42 -23.87
N GLN A 250 6.99 -23.87 -25.08
CA GLN A 250 7.78 -23.15 -26.09
C GLN A 250 6.91 -22.71 -27.28
N LYS A 251 7.51 -22.00 -28.25
CA LYS A 251 6.83 -21.36 -29.37
C LYS A 251 5.85 -22.28 -30.10
N PHE A 252 6.21 -23.54 -30.29
CA PHE A 252 5.45 -24.51 -31.09
C PHE A 252 4.40 -25.30 -30.31
N CYS A 253 4.28 -25.08 -28.98
CA CYS A 253 3.21 -25.69 -28.21
C CYS A 253 1.86 -25.13 -28.66
N PRO A 254 0.89 -25.98 -29.05
CA PRO A 254 -0.45 -25.50 -29.39
C PRO A 254 -1.16 -24.86 -28.18
N ASP A 255 -1.93 -23.80 -28.40
CA ASP A 255 -2.61 -23.06 -27.34
C ASP A 255 -3.52 -23.94 -26.46
N LYS A 256 -4.20 -24.91 -27.06
CA LYS A 256 -5.03 -25.90 -26.35
C LYS A 256 -4.27 -26.78 -25.35
N PHE A 257 -2.94 -26.81 -25.43
CA PHE A 257 -2.06 -27.53 -24.52
C PHE A 257 -1.25 -26.60 -23.62
N ARG A 258 -1.59 -25.33 -23.57
CA ARG A 258 -0.93 -24.37 -22.70
C ARG A 258 -1.78 -24.06 -21.48
N TYR A 259 -1.13 -23.98 -20.32
CA TYR A 259 -1.72 -23.42 -19.12
C TYR A 259 -0.69 -22.58 -18.39
N THR A 260 -1.15 -21.52 -17.73
CA THR A 260 -0.27 -20.57 -17.03
C THR A 260 -0.47 -20.68 -15.53
N LYS A 261 0.64 -20.79 -14.80
CA LYS A 261 0.68 -20.66 -13.35
C LYS A 261 1.42 -19.38 -12.95
N ILE A 262 0.98 -18.77 -11.88
CA ILE A 262 1.66 -17.64 -11.28
C ILE A 262 2.49 -18.15 -10.11
N PHE A 263 3.71 -17.66 -10.03
CA PHE A 263 4.64 -17.95 -8.94
C PHE A 263 5.13 -16.65 -8.32
N ARG A 264 5.51 -16.71 -7.03
CA ARG A 264 6.28 -15.69 -6.36
C ARG A 264 7.76 -15.87 -6.72
N VAL A 265 8.47 -14.76 -6.83
CA VAL A 265 9.93 -14.75 -7.04
C VAL A 265 10.59 -14.42 -5.70
N ARG A 266 11.52 -15.27 -5.27
CA ARG A 266 12.26 -15.04 -4.02
C ARG A 266 13.21 -13.86 -4.19
N PRO A 267 13.24 -12.91 -3.25
CA PRO A 267 14.25 -11.85 -3.23
C PRO A 267 15.67 -12.44 -3.19
N LYS A 268 16.59 -11.86 -3.94
CA LYS A 268 17.97 -12.37 -4.12
C LYS A 268 18.74 -12.66 -2.82
N HIS A 269 18.37 -12.00 -1.72
CA HIS A 269 19.07 -12.12 -0.42
C HIS A 269 18.23 -12.82 0.66
N SER A 270 17.11 -13.43 0.31
CA SER A 270 16.28 -14.15 1.27
C SER A 270 16.65 -15.62 1.29
N SER A 271 17.24 -16.07 2.42
CA SER A 271 17.59 -17.47 2.67
C SER A 271 16.57 -18.21 3.54
N HIS A 272 15.59 -17.48 4.12
CA HIS A 272 14.65 -18.09 5.04
C HIS A 272 13.48 -18.74 4.30
N LYS A 273 13.13 -19.96 4.71
CA LYS A 273 11.87 -20.62 4.33
C LYS A 273 10.73 -19.97 5.12
N THR A 274 9.62 -19.74 4.45
CA THR A 274 8.41 -19.15 5.02
C THR A 274 7.21 -20.03 4.71
N ASP A 275 6.08 -19.81 5.37
CA ASP A 275 4.86 -20.59 5.14
C ASP A 275 4.35 -20.49 3.70
N ASP A 276 4.73 -19.46 2.97
CA ASP A 276 4.40 -19.28 1.54
C ASP A 276 5.42 -19.91 0.58
N GLU A 277 6.36 -20.73 1.06
CA GLU A 277 7.37 -21.46 0.27
C GLU A 277 6.80 -22.22 -0.92
N PRO A 278 5.63 -22.92 -0.81
CA PRO A 278 5.06 -23.64 -1.95
C PRO A 278 4.66 -22.76 -3.14
N TYR A 279 4.52 -21.46 -2.93
CA TYR A 279 4.13 -20.50 -3.95
C TYR A 279 5.32 -19.90 -4.72
N PHE A 280 6.55 -20.14 -4.24
CA PHE A 280 7.74 -19.64 -4.92
C PHE A 280 8.11 -20.47 -6.12
N LEU A 281 8.74 -19.80 -7.10
CA LEU A 281 9.29 -20.44 -8.28
C LEU A 281 10.49 -21.33 -7.88
N ASN A 282 10.30 -22.64 -7.92
CA ASN A 282 11.28 -23.67 -7.56
C ASN A 282 11.64 -24.57 -8.76
N ILE A 283 11.33 -24.14 -10.00
CA ILE A 283 11.57 -24.90 -11.22
C ILE A 283 12.56 -24.16 -12.12
N ASP A 284 13.30 -24.92 -12.93
CA ASP A 284 14.12 -24.34 -13.98
C ASP A 284 13.24 -23.93 -15.17
N ILE A 285 13.08 -22.63 -15.37
CA ILE A 285 12.30 -22.05 -16.48
C ILE A 285 12.95 -22.27 -17.86
N ASN A 286 14.22 -22.70 -17.90
CA ASN A 286 14.91 -23.03 -19.14
C ASN A 286 14.58 -24.45 -19.61
N ASN A 287 14.03 -25.29 -18.76
CA ASN A 287 13.61 -26.65 -19.14
C ASN A 287 12.31 -26.57 -19.96
N LYS A 288 12.47 -26.50 -21.26
CA LYS A 288 11.40 -26.30 -22.23
C LYS A 288 10.74 -27.60 -22.67
N CYS A 289 9.51 -27.52 -23.16
CA CYS A 289 8.76 -28.63 -23.69
C CYS A 289 9.59 -29.40 -24.77
N ASN A 290 9.80 -30.67 -24.54
CA ASN A 290 10.54 -31.59 -25.45
C ASN A 290 9.64 -32.31 -26.44
N ILE A 291 8.32 -32.12 -26.39
CA ILE A 291 7.36 -32.77 -27.30
C ILE A 291 7.07 -31.88 -28.53
N HIS A 292 6.79 -30.60 -28.30
CA HIS A 292 6.40 -29.67 -29.36
C HIS A 292 7.61 -28.86 -29.84
N THR A 293 8.62 -29.58 -30.34
CA THR A 293 9.85 -29.00 -30.91
C THR A 293 9.61 -28.42 -32.31
N GLU A 294 10.60 -27.75 -32.86
CA GLU A 294 10.55 -27.26 -34.25
C GLU A 294 10.38 -28.41 -35.24
N GLU A 295 11.10 -29.52 -35.04
CA GLU A 295 10.97 -30.74 -35.88
C GLU A 295 9.55 -31.31 -35.84
N TRP A 296 8.91 -31.33 -34.64
CA TRP A 296 7.52 -31.73 -34.52
C TRP A 296 6.60 -30.81 -35.32
N HIS A 297 6.86 -29.52 -35.30
CA HIS A 297 6.08 -28.53 -36.03
C HIS A 297 6.21 -28.72 -37.54
N GLN A 298 7.43 -28.92 -38.05
CA GLN A 298 7.70 -29.19 -39.46
C GLN A 298 7.02 -30.50 -39.95
N LYS A 299 7.18 -31.59 -39.19
CA LYS A 299 6.48 -32.86 -39.50
C LYS A 299 4.95 -32.69 -39.55
N LYS A 300 4.40 -31.86 -38.73
CA LYS A 300 2.95 -31.56 -38.72
C LYS A 300 2.52 -30.72 -39.92
N LEU A 301 3.34 -29.77 -40.36
CA LEU A 301 3.10 -29.00 -41.58
C LEU A 301 3.17 -29.89 -42.82
N GLU A 302 4.17 -30.76 -42.92
CA GLU A 302 4.31 -31.74 -44.03
C GLU A 302 3.10 -32.67 -44.10
N LYS A 303 2.64 -33.20 -42.94
CA LYS A 303 1.43 -34.05 -42.91
C LYS A 303 0.18 -33.29 -43.37
N LYS A 304 0.06 -31.98 -43.02
CA LYS A 304 -1.04 -31.15 -43.52
C LYS A 304 -0.96 -30.94 -45.03
N LYS A 305 0.24 -30.64 -45.56
CA LYS A 305 0.47 -30.49 -46.99
C LYS A 305 0.08 -31.75 -47.75
N LYS A 306 0.59 -32.92 -47.35
CA LYS A 306 0.24 -34.21 -47.95
C LYS A 306 -1.27 -34.49 -47.97
N LYS A 307 -1.94 -34.25 -46.85
CA LYS A 307 -3.42 -34.40 -46.79
C LYS A 307 -4.18 -33.43 -47.71
N GLN A 308 -3.68 -32.23 -47.91
CA GLN A 308 -4.29 -31.26 -48.82
C GLN A 308 -4.07 -31.66 -50.27
N GLU A 309 -2.85 -32.13 -50.61
CA GLU A 309 -2.53 -32.65 -51.94
C GLU A 309 -3.38 -33.89 -52.28
N GLU A 310 -3.57 -34.83 -51.34
CA GLU A 310 -4.45 -35.97 -51.51
C GLU A 310 -5.90 -35.60 -51.73
N LYS A 311 -6.39 -34.62 -51.01
CA LYS A 311 -7.76 -34.08 -51.19
C LYS A 311 -7.91 -33.43 -52.58
N LEU A 312 -6.91 -32.65 -53.00
CA LEU A 312 -6.87 -32.02 -54.33
C LEU A 312 -6.89 -33.04 -55.45
N LYS A 313 -6.02 -34.07 -55.33
CA LYS A 313 -5.99 -35.18 -56.29
C LYS A 313 -7.30 -35.96 -56.36
N LYS A 314 -8.00 -36.15 -55.23
CA LYS A 314 -9.33 -36.79 -55.21
C LYS A 314 -10.39 -35.88 -55.87
N GLN A 315 -10.35 -34.60 -55.67
CA GLN A 315 -11.27 -33.64 -56.34
C GLN A 315 -11.02 -33.58 -57.84
N GLN A 316 -9.76 -33.57 -58.30
CA GLN A 316 -9.40 -33.60 -59.70
C GLN A 316 -9.85 -34.91 -60.41
N LYS A 317 -9.73 -36.08 -59.73
CA LYS A 317 -10.23 -37.35 -60.26
C LYS A 317 -11.76 -37.40 -60.34
N GLN A 318 -12.47 -36.76 -59.41
CA GLN A 318 -13.94 -36.67 -59.48
C GLN A 318 -14.44 -35.74 -60.58
N GLN A 319 -13.67 -34.68 -60.92
CA GLN A 319 -13.97 -33.78 -62.02
C GLN A 319 -13.67 -34.40 -63.40
N GLN A 320 -12.68 -35.28 -63.49
CA GLN A 320 -12.38 -36.04 -64.77
C GLN A 320 -13.35 -37.19 -65.05
N SER A 321 -14.11 -37.64 -64.03
CA SER A 321 -15.11 -38.70 -64.23
C SER A 321 -16.54 -38.17 -64.47
N GLY A 322 -16.78 -36.86 -64.41
CA GLY A 322 -18.04 -36.18 -64.71
C GLY A 322 -17.80 -35.16 -65.82
N ASN A 323 -18.26 -35.47 -67.01
CA ASN A 323 -18.20 -34.70 -68.22
C ASN A 323 -18.23 -33.21 -68.16
N ASP A 324 -17.38 -32.58 -68.96
CA ASP A 324 -17.53 -31.29 -69.65
C ASP A 324 -18.03 -30.08 -68.95
N THR A 325 -17.19 -29.11 -68.96
CA THR A 325 -17.30 -27.66 -69.06
C THR A 325 -16.58 -26.88 -67.92
N THR A 326 -15.70 -26.04 -68.47
CA THR A 326 -15.21 -24.72 -68.01
C THR A 326 -13.90 -24.61 -67.24
N ASP A 327 -12.98 -23.95 -67.93
CA ASP A 327 -11.62 -23.50 -67.68
C ASP A 327 -11.43 -22.51 -66.50
N THR A 328 -12.51 -22.16 -65.77
CA THR A 328 -12.50 -21.14 -64.73
C THR A 328 -12.10 -21.68 -63.33
N SER A 329 -12.13 -23.00 -63.14
CA SER A 329 -11.87 -23.65 -61.85
C SER A 329 -10.40 -23.77 -61.50
N ILE A 330 -9.53 -23.90 -62.53
CA ILE A 330 -8.09 -24.15 -62.38
C ILE A 330 -7.37 -22.88 -61.85
N ASN A 331 -7.73 -21.71 -62.36
CA ASN A 331 -7.14 -20.43 -61.96
C ASN A 331 -7.46 -20.00 -60.52
N ASN A 332 -8.60 -20.43 -59.96
CA ASN A 332 -8.95 -20.17 -58.56
C ASN A 332 -8.19 -21.09 -57.58
N ILE A 333 -7.83 -22.26 -57.99
CA ILE A 333 -7.13 -23.25 -57.16
C ILE A 333 -5.65 -22.86 -57.05
N GLU A 334 -5.01 -22.42 -58.11
CA GLU A 334 -3.63 -21.91 -58.07
C GLU A 334 -3.48 -20.66 -57.22
N LYS A 335 -4.48 -19.79 -57.19
CA LYS A 335 -4.50 -18.59 -56.34
C LYS A 335 -4.64 -18.92 -54.84
N GLN A 336 -5.36 -20.00 -54.50
CA GLN A 336 -5.47 -20.47 -53.13
C GLN A 336 -4.20 -21.15 -52.62
N ILE A 337 -3.49 -21.88 -53.52
CA ILE A 337 -2.18 -22.49 -53.17
C ILE A 337 -1.11 -21.44 -52.94
N LYS A 338 -1.07 -20.33 -53.72
CA LYS A 338 -0.14 -19.23 -53.50
C LYS A 338 -0.39 -18.47 -52.18
N LYS A 339 -1.62 -18.43 -51.71
CA LYS A 339 -1.99 -17.75 -50.43
C LYS A 339 -1.66 -18.60 -49.17
N LEU A 340 -1.38 -19.87 -49.33
CA LEU A 340 -0.99 -20.83 -48.27
C LEU A 340 0.52 -21.02 -48.14
N LEU A 341 1.29 -20.47 -49.09
CA LEU A 341 2.77 -20.58 -49.16
C LEU A 341 3.49 -19.32 -48.67
N ASN A 342 2.75 -18.24 -48.34
CA ASN A 342 3.22 -17.04 -47.62
C ASN A 342 2.60 -17.01 -46.21
#